data_a27370048a04b930fee3507ad4f4879f
#
_entry.id   a27370048a04b930fee3507ad4f4879f
#
_cell.length_a   1.000
_cell.length_b   1.000
_cell.length_c   1.000
_cell.angle_alpha   90.00
_cell.angle_beta   90.00
_cell.angle_gamma   90.00
#
_symmetry.space_group_name_H-M   'P 1'
#
loop_
_entity.id
_entity.type
_entity.pdbx_description
1 polymer ?
#
loop_
_entity_poly.entity_id
_entity_poly.type
_entity_poly.pdbx_seq_one_letter_code
_entity_poly.pdbx_strand_id
1 'polypeptide(L)'
;SLTGSTSEQCLFILIGDGANGKSTFINVINKLLGDYSKAASSQTLVAKGSSSIGDDLVDLVSARLISVSETEAGEALAEAKIKQMTGGDVLKGRPLYGSWLEFSIIGKIFLATNSLPQINNTDHGIWRRIQAIPFNRTFTAEQQDKDLGIKLTAELSGILNWAIKGCL
;
A
#
# COMPACT_ATOMS: atom_id res chain seq x y z
N SER A 1 9.42 -3.48 2.77
CA SER A 1 8.32 -4.40 3.14
C SER A 1 8.78 -5.76 3.67
N LEU A 2 10.04 -6.12 3.50
CA LEU A 2 10.57 -7.37 4.06
C LEU A 2 10.64 -7.33 5.60
N THR A 3 10.72 -6.15 6.18
CA THR A 3 10.76 -5.94 7.63
C THR A 3 9.50 -5.21 8.11
N GLY A 4 9.19 -5.30 9.40
CA GLY A 4 8.13 -4.51 10.05
C GLY A 4 8.60 -3.13 10.53
N SER A 5 9.72 -2.61 10.03
CA SER A 5 10.18 -1.28 10.40
C SER A 5 9.36 -0.18 9.70
N THR A 6 8.91 0.79 10.45
CA THR A 6 8.25 2.02 9.95
C THR A 6 9.13 3.26 10.09
N SER A 7 10.43 3.10 10.32
CA SER A 7 11.37 4.21 10.55
C SER A 7 11.35 5.26 9.44
N GLU A 8 11.17 4.84 8.19
CA GLU A 8 11.11 5.72 7.02
C GLU A 8 9.78 6.47 6.87
N GLN A 9 8.74 6.03 7.59
CA GLN A 9 7.41 6.65 7.61
C GLN A 9 6.81 6.90 6.21
N CYS A 10 7.01 5.99 5.25
CA CYS A 10 6.65 6.21 3.85
C CYS A 10 5.29 5.59 3.47
N LEU A 11 4.59 6.30 2.57
CA LEU A 11 3.49 5.84 1.73
C LEU A 11 3.99 5.80 0.28
N PHE A 12 3.98 4.64 -0.34
CA PHE A 12 4.37 4.49 -1.75
C PHE A 12 3.14 4.60 -2.64
N ILE A 13 3.18 5.52 -3.62
CA ILE A 13 2.12 5.71 -4.61
C ILE A 13 2.64 5.26 -5.97
N LEU A 14 2.12 4.13 -6.46
CA LEU A 14 2.38 3.64 -7.81
C LEU A 14 1.40 4.33 -8.75
N ILE A 15 1.89 5.22 -9.58
CA ILE A 15 1.05 6.06 -10.44
C ILE A 15 1.29 5.80 -11.91
N GLY A 16 0.24 5.79 -12.72
CA GLY A 16 0.28 5.72 -14.20
C GLY A 16 -1.00 5.22 -14.81
N ASP A 17 -1.21 5.54 -16.07
CA ASP A 17 -2.41 5.23 -16.84
C ASP A 17 -2.50 3.76 -17.19
N GLY A 18 -3.35 2.98 -16.96
CA GLY A 18 -3.57 1.54 -17.21
C GLY A 18 -2.53 0.77 -18.04
N ALA A 19 -2.59 -0.54 -18.01
CA ALA A 19 -1.74 -1.45 -18.78
C ALA A 19 -0.22 -1.19 -18.65
N ASN A 20 0.26 -0.84 -17.46
CA ASN A 20 1.65 -0.41 -17.20
C ASN A 20 2.40 -1.29 -16.17
N GLY A 21 1.75 -2.35 -15.69
CA GLY A 21 2.37 -3.32 -14.78
C GLY A 21 2.24 -3.04 -13.29
N LYS A 22 1.56 -1.96 -12.84
CA LYS A 22 1.33 -1.68 -11.40
C LYS A 22 0.71 -2.88 -10.67
N SER A 23 -0.41 -3.40 -11.19
CA SER A 23 -1.11 -4.53 -10.60
C SER A 23 -0.26 -5.81 -10.61
N THR A 24 0.51 -6.04 -11.68
CA THR A 24 1.44 -7.15 -11.78
C THR A 24 2.50 -7.06 -10.67
N PHE A 25 3.10 -5.90 -10.49
CA PHE A 25 4.07 -5.64 -9.44
C PHE A 25 3.50 -5.92 -8.05
N ILE A 26 2.34 -5.32 -7.72
CA ILE A 26 1.68 -5.52 -6.42
C ILE A 26 1.35 -7.01 -6.19
N ASN A 27 0.80 -7.69 -7.19
CA ASN A 27 0.42 -9.10 -7.08
C ASN A 27 1.62 -10.01 -6.84
N VAL A 28 2.76 -9.74 -7.48
CA VAL A 28 4.00 -10.50 -7.26
C VAL A 28 4.52 -10.29 -5.85
N ILE A 29 4.56 -9.06 -5.35
CA ILE A 29 5.03 -8.79 -4.00
C ILE A 29 4.06 -9.34 -2.94
N ASN A 30 2.75 -9.28 -3.19
CA ASN A 30 1.76 -9.93 -2.32
C ASN A 30 1.99 -11.44 -2.23
N LYS A 31 2.22 -12.11 -3.37
CA LYS A 31 2.54 -13.55 -3.38
C LYS A 31 3.86 -13.86 -2.68
N LEU A 32 4.87 -13.01 -2.87
CA LEU A 32 6.17 -13.17 -2.23
C LEU A 32 6.07 -13.11 -0.71
N LEU A 33 5.27 -12.21 -0.18
CA LEU A 33 5.13 -11.98 1.25
C LEU A 33 4.06 -12.88 1.91
N GLY A 34 3.15 -13.47 1.12
CA GLY A 34 2.13 -14.38 1.65
C GLY A 34 1.33 -13.75 2.79
N ASP A 35 1.29 -14.40 3.94
CA ASP A 35 0.52 -13.96 5.12
C ASP A 35 0.99 -12.61 5.72
N TYR A 36 2.19 -12.15 5.35
CA TYR A 36 2.67 -10.82 5.71
C TYR A 36 2.12 -9.71 4.81
N SER A 37 1.32 -10.04 3.80
CA SER A 37 0.65 -9.08 2.92
C SER A 37 -0.84 -9.06 3.17
N LYS A 38 -1.41 -7.85 3.20
CA LYS A 38 -2.86 -7.62 3.30
C LYS A 38 -3.31 -6.60 2.27
N ALA A 39 -4.50 -6.81 1.74
CA ALA A 39 -5.18 -5.81 0.93
C ALA A 39 -6.07 -4.94 1.83
N ALA A 40 -6.09 -3.64 1.59
CA ALA A 40 -6.99 -2.72 2.25
C ALA A 40 -7.87 -1.99 1.23
N SER A 41 -9.06 -1.59 1.66
CA SER A 41 -9.95 -0.75 0.85
C SER A 41 -9.32 0.63 0.61
N SER A 42 -9.57 1.24 -0.54
CA SER A 42 -9.19 2.64 -0.82
C SER A 42 -9.77 3.60 0.23
N GLN A 43 -10.95 3.30 0.76
CA GLN A 43 -11.60 4.07 1.82
C GLN A 43 -10.77 4.17 3.10
N THR A 44 -9.84 3.23 3.31
CA THR A 44 -8.90 3.29 4.44
C THR A 44 -7.97 4.50 4.35
N LEU A 45 -7.64 4.96 3.14
CA LEU A 45 -6.71 6.07 2.90
C LEU A 45 -7.40 7.38 2.49
N VAL A 46 -8.71 7.36 2.23
CA VAL A 46 -9.46 8.52 1.73
C VAL A 46 -10.15 9.24 2.89
N ALA A 47 -10.16 10.59 2.80
CA ALA A 47 -10.88 11.43 3.74
C ALA A 47 -12.39 11.33 3.48
N LYS A 48 -13.09 10.54 4.28
CA LYS A 48 -14.57 10.54 4.34
C LYS A 48 -15.01 11.10 5.67
N GLY A 49 -16.14 11.83 5.65
CA GLY A 49 -16.79 12.28 6.87
C GLY A 49 -17.08 11.09 7.78
N SER A 50 -16.68 11.18 9.03
CA SER A 50 -17.09 10.37 10.19
C SER A 50 -17.51 8.92 9.88
N SER A 51 -16.64 8.06 9.39
CA SER A 51 -16.83 6.62 9.44
C SER A 51 -15.93 6.04 10.52
N SER A 52 -16.47 5.09 11.27
CA SER A 52 -15.81 4.43 12.39
C SER A 52 -14.38 4.03 12.05
N ILE A 53 -13.43 4.72 12.66
CA ILE A 53 -12.03 4.33 12.65
C ILE A 53 -11.96 3.04 13.47
N GLY A 54 -11.80 1.90 12.85
CA GLY A 54 -11.58 0.75 13.69
C GLY A 54 -11.52 -0.62 13.02
N ASP A 55 -12.56 -1.01 12.34
CA ASP A 55 -12.69 -2.40 11.91
C ASP A 55 -11.68 -2.75 10.78
N ASP A 56 -11.53 -1.86 9.79
CA ASP A 56 -10.64 -2.05 8.63
C ASP A 56 -9.16 -2.07 9.03
N LEU A 57 -8.75 -1.42 10.13
CA LEU A 57 -7.35 -1.35 10.52
C LEU A 57 -6.90 -2.55 11.34
N VAL A 58 -7.81 -3.20 12.07
CA VAL A 58 -7.47 -4.37 12.88
C VAL A 58 -6.99 -5.52 12.01
N ASP A 59 -7.58 -5.69 10.84
CA ASP A 59 -7.16 -6.73 9.89
C ASP A 59 -5.73 -6.49 9.33
N LEU A 60 -5.22 -5.28 9.44
CA LEU A 60 -3.88 -4.93 8.96
C LEU A 60 -2.78 -5.13 10.01
N VAL A 61 -3.16 -5.50 11.23
CA VAL A 61 -2.20 -5.85 12.29
C VAL A 61 -1.32 -7.00 11.81
N SER A 62 -0.02 -6.92 12.04
CA SER A 62 1.00 -7.88 11.58
C SER A 62 1.35 -7.85 10.07
N ALA A 63 0.59 -7.18 9.22
CA ALA A 63 0.98 -7.02 7.83
C ALA A 63 2.28 -6.22 7.72
N ARG A 64 3.19 -6.68 6.84
CA ARG A 64 4.42 -5.97 6.46
C ARG A 64 4.26 -5.22 5.14
N LEU A 65 3.28 -5.64 4.34
CA LEU A 65 2.83 -4.96 3.13
C LEU A 65 1.33 -4.76 3.21
N ILE A 66 0.90 -3.53 2.98
CA ILE A 66 -0.51 -3.17 2.85
C ILE A 66 -0.71 -2.64 1.44
N SER A 67 -1.40 -3.40 0.60
CA SER A 67 -1.71 -2.99 -0.75
C SER A 67 -3.10 -2.37 -0.82
N VAL A 68 -3.18 -1.20 -1.44
CA VAL A 68 -4.43 -0.47 -1.69
C VAL A 68 -4.52 -0.20 -3.19
N SER A 69 -5.64 -0.57 -3.79
CA SER A 69 -5.87 -0.32 -5.21
C SER A 69 -7.03 0.64 -5.41
N GLU A 70 -6.84 1.49 -6.42
CA GLU A 70 -7.85 2.40 -6.98
C GLU A 70 -8.54 3.32 -5.96
N THR A 71 -8.03 4.55 -5.87
CA THR A 71 -8.81 5.70 -5.40
C THR A 71 -9.54 6.31 -6.60
N GLU A 72 -10.76 6.78 -6.41
CA GLU A 72 -11.45 7.54 -7.44
C GLU A 72 -10.69 8.86 -7.72
N ALA A 73 -10.75 9.32 -8.97
CA ALA A 73 -10.11 10.57 -9.34
C ALA A 73 -10.68 11.74 -8.50
N GLY A 74 -9.79 12.53 -7.90
CA GLY A 74 -10.18 13.68 -7.08
C GLY A 74 -10.49 13.40 -5.62
N GLU A 75 -10.40 12.15 -5.16
CA GLU A 75 -10.51 11.85 -3.73
C GLU A 75 -9.31 12.43 -2.95
N ALA A 76 -9.61 13.01 -1.78
CA ALA A 76 -8.59 13.55 -0.89
C ALA A 76 -8.08 12.48 0.08
N LEU A 77 -6.78 12.50 0.34
CA LEU A 77 -6.18 11.59 1.32
C LEU A 77 -6.59 11.94 2.77
N ALA A 78 -6.83 10.92 3.58
CA ALA A 78 -7.01 11.03 5.03
C ALA A 78 -5.66 11.26 5.72
N GLU A 79 -5.09 12.44 5.58
CA GLU A 79 -3.72 12.76 5.93
C GLU A 79 -3.36 12.45 7.39
N ALA A 80 -4.25 12.77 8.34
CA ALA A 80 -4.04 12.46 9.76
C ALA A 80 -3.91 10.95 9.98
N LYS A 81 -4.79 10.16 9.34
CA LYS A 81 -4.77 8.69 9.43
C LYS A 81 -3.50 8.10 8.81
N ILE A 82 -3.09 8.63 7.66
CA ILE A 82 -1.83 8.21 7.00
C ILE A 82 -0.63 8.52 7.90
N LYS A 83 -0.58 9.69 8.53
CA LYS A 83 0.49 10.05 9.47
C LYS A 83 0.56 9.07 10.64
N GLN A 84 -0.58 8.71 11.22
CA GLN A 84 -0.66 7.73 12.30
C GLN A 84 -0.20 6.34 11.85
N MET A 85 -0.75 5.84 10.72
CA MET A 85 -0.40 4.50 10.21
C MET A 85 1.08 4.37 9.83
N THR A 86 1.67 5.39 9.22
CA THR A 86 3.09 5.38 8.82
C THR A 86 4.04 5.77 9.94
N GLY A 87 3.54 6.47 10.96
CA GLY A 87 4.31 6.94 12.11
C GLY A 87 4.61 5.90 13.16
N GLY A 88 3.90 4.77 13.14
CA GLY A 88 3.97 3.77 14.20
C GLY A 88 3.18 4.15 15.45
N ASP A 89 2.26 5.11 15.33
CA ASP A 89 1.41 5.52 16.44
C ASP A 89 0.51 4.35 16.91
N VAL A 90 0.17 4.36 18.20
CA VAL A 90 -0.80 3.42 18.74
C VAL A 90 -2.20 3.80 18.28
N LEU A 91 -2.84 2.91 17.57
CA LEU A 91 -4.21 3.01 17.10
C LEU A 91 -5.14 2.19 17.97
N LYS A 92 -6.40 2.59 18.03
CA LYS A 92 -7.47 1.84 18.68
C LYS A 92 -8.48 1.37 17.65
N GLY A 93 -8.81 0.11 17.69
CA GLY A 93 -9.84 -0.48 16.85
C GLY A 93 -10.44 -1.71 17.50
N ARG A 94 -11.50 -2.23 16.92
CA ARG A 94 -12.09 -3.49 17.35
C ARG A 94 -12.57 -4.29 16.16
N PRO A 95 -12.35 -5.61 16.13
CA PRO A 95 -12.97 -6.45 15.12
C PRO A 95 -14.51 -6.43 15.29
N LEU A 96 -15.22 -6.74 14.23
CA LEU A 96 -16.67 -6.88 14.29
C LEU A 96 -17.03 -7.90 15.40
N TYR A 97 -17.90 -7.48 16.33
CA TYR A 97 -18.27 -8.24 17.54
C TYR A 97 -17.13 -8.52 18.53
N GLY A 98 -15.94 -7.93 18.35
CA GLY A 98 -14.80 -8.11 19.25
C GLY A 98 -14.63 -7.02 20.30
N SER A 99 -13.60 -7.17 21.12
CA SER A 99 -13.20 -6.16 22.12
C SER A 99 -12.28 -5.10 21.49
N TRP A 100 -12.16 -3.95 22.15
CA TRP A 100 -11.21 -2.92 21.77
C TRP A 100 -9.77 -3.41 21.93
N LEU A 101 -8.97 -3.15 20.92
CA LEU A 101 -7.54 -3.47 20.87
C LEU A 101 -6.73 -2.20 20.62
N GLU A 102 -5.55 -2.14 21.23
CA GLU A 102 -4.52 -1.16 20.90
C GLU A 102 -3.42 -1.85 20.08
N PHE A 103 -3.04 -1.25 18.97
CA PHE A 103 -2.06 -1.81 18.03
C PHE A 103 -1.36 -0.72 17.24
N SER A 104 -0.23 -1.05 16.64
CA SER A 104 0.45 -0.19 15.66
C SER A 104 0.53 -0.89 14.32
N ILE A 105 0.46 -0.11 13.23
CA ILE A 105 0.71 -0.61 11.89
C ILE A 105 2.21 -0.67 11.65
N ILE A 106 2.70 -1.83 11.24
CA ILE A 106 4.12 -2.07 10.92
C ILE A 106 4.35 -2.24 9.42
N GLY A 107 3.27 -2.21 8.64
CA GLY A 107 3.30 -2.45 7.19
C GLY A 107 3.69 -1.21 6.39
N LYS A 108 4.40 -1.42 5.29
CA LYS A 108 4.56 -0.41 4.24
C LYS A 108 3.28 -0.36 3.41
N ILE A 109 2.77 0.84 3.18
CA ILE A 109 1.53 1.05 2.43
C ILE A 109 1.89 1.35 0.97
N PHE A 110 1.29 0.59 0.05
CA PHE A 110 1.40 0.77 -1.39
C PHE A 110 0.02 1.07 -1.97
N LEU A 111 -0.14 2.26 -2.49
CA LEU A 111 -1.35 2.70 -3.20
C LEU A 111 -1.10 2.64 -4.70
N ALA A 112 -1.84 1.80 -5.43
CA ALA A 112 -1.84 1.79 -6.88
C ALA A 112 -3.00 2.63 -7.41
N THR A 113 -2.71 3.67 -8.18
CA THR A 113 -3.72 4.59 -8.71
C THR A 113 -3.37 5.09 -10.11
N ASN A 114 -4.36 5.55 -10.85
CA ASN A 114 -4.17 6.17 -12.15
C ASN A 114 -3.98 7.70 -12.06
N SER A 115 -4.45 8.31 -10.97
CA SER A 115 -4.30 9.74 -10.73
C SER A 115 -3.81 10.00 -9.31
N LEU A 116 -3.01 11.04 -9.13
CA LEU A 116 -2.60 11.43 -7.78
C LEU A 116 -3.82 11.86 -6.96
N PRO A 117 -4.00 11.31 -5.76
CA PRO A 117 -5.05 11.76 -4.86
C PRO A 117 -4.77 13.20 -4.41
N GLN A 118 -5.82 13.91 -4.01
CA GLN A 118 -5.68 15.27 -3.52
C GLN A 118 -5.04 15.27 -2.12
N ILE A 119 -4.11 16.20 -1.93
CA ILE A 119 -3.48 16.49 -0.64
C ILE A 119 -3.83 17.94 -0.31
N ASN A 120 -4.67 18.12 0.71
CA ASN A 120 -5.23 19.43 1.02
C ASN A 120 -4.29 20.28 1.88
N ASN A 121 -3.42 19.65 2.68
CA ASN A 121 -2.48 20.35 3.53
C ASN A 121 -1.15 20.59 2.84
N THR A 122 -0.59 21.77 3.07
CA THR A 122 0.79 22.12 2.70
C THR A 122 1.81 21.68 3.74
N ASP A 123 1.38 20.94 4.76
CA ASP A 123 2.19 20.47 5.88
C ASP A 123 3.31 19.53 5.39
N HIS A 124 4.54 19.89 5.72
CA HIS A 124 5.72 19.09 5.43
C HIS A 124 5.58 17.63 5.94
N GLY A 125 4.79 17.42 7.01
CA GLY A 125 4.59 16.11 7.62
C GLY A 125 3.96 15.07 6.70
N ILE A 126 3.03 15.43 5.80
CA ILE A 126 2.45 14.50 4.83
C ILE A 126 3.36 14.34 3.61
N TRP A 127 3.90 15.45 3.10
CA TRP A 127 4.69 15.43 1.87
C TRP A 127 5.97 14.60 1.98
N ARG A 128 6.68 14.65 3.11
CA ARG A 128 7.88 13.83 3.32
C ARG A 128 7.61 12.33 3.35
N ARG A 129 6.36 11.92 3.55
CA ARG A 129 5.94 10.51 3.59
C ARG A 129 5.61 9.94 2.22
N ILE A 130 5.24 10.78 1.28
CA ILE A 130 4.78 10.35 -0.04
C ILE A 130 5.98 10.08 -0.94
N GLN A 131 6.05 8.84 -1.41
CA GLN A 131 7.03 8.37 -2.39
C GLN A 131 6.28 7.97 -3.66
N ALA A 132 6.23 8.87 -4.63
CA ALA A 132 5.59 8.60 -5.91
C ALA A 132 6.52 7.80 -6.82
N ILE A 133 6.04 6.66 -7.30
CA ILE A 133 6.75 5.77 -8.21
C ILE A 133 5.99 5.76 -9.54
N PRO A 134 6.48 6.46 -10.58
CA PRO A 134 5.78 6.55 -11.85
C PRO A 134 5.95 5.28 -12.68
N PHE A 135 4.83 4.79 -13.22
CA PHE A 135 4.75 3.70 -14.20
C PHE A 135 4.39 4.30 -15.55
N ASN A 136 5.36 4.94 -16.21
CA ASN A 136 5.14 5.78 -17.39
C ASN A 136 4.98 4.99 -18.70
N ARG A 137 5.28 3.69 -18.71
CA ARG A 137 5.19 2.88 -19.91
C ARG A 137 3.83 2.16 -19.96
N THR A 138 3.07 2.41 -21.00
CA THR A 138 1.88 1.64 -21.33
C THR A 138 2.24 0.54 -22.32
N PHE A 139 1.80 -0.69 -22.09
CA PHE A 139 2.02 -1.82 -22.97
C PHE A 139 0.80 -2.03 -23.88
N THR A 140 1.01 -2.08 -25.19
CA THR A 140 -0.06 -2.43 -26.15
C THR A 140 -0.47 -3.90 -25.96
N ALA A 141 -1.63 -4.28 -26.52
CA ALA A 141 -2.13 -5.65 -26.40
C ALA A 141 -1.13 -6.70 -26.92
N GLU A 142 -0.38 -6.36 -27.97
CA GLU A 142 0.66 -7.24 -28.55
C GLU A 142 1.91 -7.34 -27.69
N GLN A 143 2.18 -6.34 -26.85
CA GLN A 143 3.33 -6.30 -25.96
C GLN A 143 3.05 -6.96 -24.61
N GLN A 144 1.77 -7.22 -24.31
CA GLN A 144 1.38 -7.83 -23.04
C GLN A 144 1.62 -9.33 -23.06
N ASP A 145 2.40 -9.80 -22.09
CA ASP A 145 2.55 -11.23 -21.81
C ASP A 145 1.45 -11.66 -20.82
N LYS A 146 0.46 -12.41 -21.33
CA LYS A 146 -0.65 -12.91 -20.52
C LYS A 146 -0.22 -13.87 -19.40
N ASP A 147 0.91 -14.54 -19.59
CA ASP A 147 1.48 -15.50 -18.63
C ASP A 147 2.51 -14.87 -17.68
N LEU A 148 2.74 -13.56 -17.78
CA LEU A 148 3.76 -12.86 -16.98
C LEU A 148 3.61 -13.13 -15.49
N GLY A 149 2.38 -13.11 -14.96
CA GLY A 149 2.11 -13.38 -13.55
C GLY A 149 2.52 -14.80 -13.12
N ILE A 150 2.34 -15.80 -14.01
CA ILE A 150 2.76 -17.19 -13.77
C ILE A 150 4.29 -17.29 -13.78
N LYS A 151 4.93 -16.70 -14.79
CA LYS A 151 6.40 -16.67 -14.93
C LYS A 151 7.06 -16.03 -13.72
N LEU A 152 6.61 -14.85 -13.31
CA LEU A 152 7.13 -14.16 -12.12
C LEU A 152 6.87 -14.95 -10.83
N THR A 153 5.76 -15.66 -10.75
CA THR A 153 5.49 -16.53 -9.59
C THR A 153 6.48 -17.70 -9.51
N ALA A 154 6.91 -18.25 -10.64
CA ALA A 154 7.93 -19.30 -10.66
C ALA A 154 9.32 -18.78 -10.25
N GLU A 155 9.56 -17.47 -10.33
CA GLU A 155 10.83 -16.82 -9.99
C GLU A 155 10.85 -16.18 -8.59
N LEU A 156 9.85 -16.42 -7.73
CA LEU A 156 9.72 -15.74 -6.43
C LEU A 156 10.97 -15.83 -5.55
N SER A 157 11.70 -16.94 -5.56
CA SER A 157 12.95 -17.07 -4.81
C SER A 157 14.04 -16.12 -5.30
N GLY A 158 14.14 -15.95 -6.62
CA GLY A 158 15.06 -14.97 -7.24
C GLY A 158 14.64 -13.53 -6.92
N ILE A 159 13.34 -13.24 -6.98
CA ILE A 159 12.79 -11.94 -6.64
C ILE A 159 13.02 -11.61 -5.15
N LEU A 160 12.89 -12.61 -4.26
CA LEU A 160 13.23 -12.44 -2.84
C LEU A 160 14.70 -12.08 -2.65
N ASN A 161 15.60 -12.79 -3.30
CA ASN A 161 17.03 -12.49 -3.23
C ASN A 161 17.36 -11.08 -3.74
N TRP A 162 16.72 -10.65 -4.83
CA TRP A 162 16.85 -9.29 -5.34
C TRP A 162 16.34 -8.26 -4.31
N ALA A 163 15.18 -8.51 -3.70
CA ALA A 163 14.59 -7.61 -2.69
C ALA A 163 15.46 -7.53 -1.42
N ILE A 164 16.07 -8.65 -0.98
CA ILE A 164 17.02 -8.68 0.15
C ILE A 164 18.24 -7.82 -0.15
N LYS A 165 18.83 -7.95 -1.36
CA LYS A 165 19.97 -7.11 -1.77
C LYS A 165 19.66 -5.62 -1.76
N GLY A 166 18.39 -5.24 -2.01
CA GLY A 166 17.94 -3.86 -1.93
C GLY A 166 17.71 -3.35 -0.50
N CYS A 167 17.70 -4.23 0.50
CA CYS A 167 17.58 -3.89 1.91
C CYS A 167 18.93 -3.73 2.62
N LEU A 168 20.01 -4.25 2.04
CA LEU A 168 21.38 -4.19 2.56
C LEU A 168 22.13 -2.97 2.05
#